data_f3bcc27d41733037e388c4ab459a5178
#
_entry.id   f3bcc27d41733037e388c4ab459a5178
#
_cell.length_a   1.000
_cell.length_b   1.000
_cell.length_c   1.000
_cell.angle_alpha   90.00
_cell.angle_beta   90.00
_cell.angle_gamma   90.00
#
_symmetry.space_group_name_H-M   'P 1'
#
loop_
_entity.id
_entity.type
_entity.pdbx_description
1 polymer ?
#
loop_
_entity_poly.entity_id
_entity_poly.type
_entity_poly.pdbx_seq_one_letter_code
_entity_poly.pdbx_strand_id
1 'polypeptide(L)'
;GKNATDSAMIIDAMDMLYTSELEGFCLVSSDSDFTKLASRLRESGKLVIGMGEDKTPSPVRKACDIFTVLELLLEDSTMEKDERSSGQQHEKEQKKGTAPSKQQIEEVVVKIITENQNDDKETGLGEVGSRLVKLYPDFDVRRYGYSLLSKFLETLPKLKLIQEGTKVWVTLYEDKSKKERLEEYIMQQIRSNGRYGISLG
;
A
#
# COMPACT_ATOMS: atom_id res chain seq x y z
N GLY A 1 -21.61 18.40 28.63
CA GLY A 1 -20.73 17.30 28.93
C GLY A 1 -19.79 17.03 27.77
N LYS A 2 -18.60 16.55 28.04
CA LYS A 2 -17.50 16.39 27.08
C LYS A 2 -17.82 15.49 25.87
N ASN A 3 -18.83 14.62 25.95
CA ASN A 3 -19.16 13.62 24.92
C ASN A 3 -20.51 13.87 24.23
N ALA A 4 -21.15 15.04 24.43
CA ALA A 4 -22.47 15.29 23.83
C ALA A 4 -22.38 15.45 22.31
N THR A 5 -21.33 16.10 21.82
CA THR A 5 -21.09 16.32 20.39
C THR A 5 -20.78 14.99 19.69
N ASP A 6 -19.94 14.17 20.31
CA ASP A 6 -19.54 12.86 19.74
C ASP A 6 -20.74 11.93 19.63
N SER A 7 -21.57 11.90 20.69
CA SER A 7 -22.82 11.14 20.69
C SER A 7 -23.81 11.64 19.64
N ALA A 8 -23.93 12.94 19.46
CA ALA A 8 -24.80 13.53 18.44
C ALA A 8 -24.32 13.12 17.03
N MET A 9 -23.02 13.23 16.74
CA MET A 9 -22.46 12.81 15.45
C MET A 9 -22.69 11.33 15.17
N ILE A 10 -22.57 10.47 16.19
CA ILE A 10 -22.85 9.03 16.05
C ILE A 10 -24.34 8.80 15.72
N ILE A 11 -25.24 9.48 16.43
CA ILE A 11 -26.69 9.37 16.18
C ILE A 11 -27.02 9.82 14.76
N ASP A 12 -26.55 11.01 14.36
CA ASP A 12 -26.80 11.57 13.03
C ASP A 12 -26.28 10.64 11.91
N ALA A 13 -25.08 10.08 12.09
CA ALA A 13 -24.53 9.14 11.12
C ALA A 13 -25.33 7.85 11.01
N MET A 14 -25.86 7.34 12.15
CA MET A 14 -26.71 6.16 12.17
C MET A 14 -28.08 6.45 11.57
N ASP A 15 -28.66 7.61 11.83
CA ASP A 15 -29.92 8.03 11.19
C ASP A 15 -29.74 8.14 9.67
N MET A 16 -28.67 8.78 9.20
CA MET A 16 -28.34 8.86 7.77
C MET A 16 -28.14 7.47 7.15
N LEU A 17 -27.52 6.53 7.86
CA LEU A 17 -27.32 5.17 7.38
C LEU A 17 -28.64 4.47 7.04
N TYR A 18 -29.68 4.69 7.82
CA TYR A 18 -30.97 4.00 7.70
C TYR A 18 -32.02 4.80 6.91
N THR A 19 -31.87 6.12 6.82
CA THR A 19 -32.88 6.98 6.18
C THR A 19 -32.46 7.50 4.81
N SER A 20 -31.16 7.37 4.46
CA SER A 20 -30.62 7.97 3.24
C SER A 20 -29.94 6.91 2.35
N GLU A 21 -30.04 7.06 1.04
CA GLU A 21 -29.34 6.24 0.06
C GLU A 21 -27.92 6.76 -0.19
N LEU A 22 -27.08 6.73 0.85
CA LEU A 22 -25.67 7.16 0.75
C LEU A 22 -24.78 5.98 0.31
N GLU A 23 -23.82 6.23 -0.55
CA GLU A 23 -22.81 5.24 -0.97
C GLU A 23 -21.71 5.09 0.09
N GLY A 24 -21.41 6.14 0.84
CA GLY A 24 -20.35 6.14 1.84
C GLY A 24 -20.39 7.33 2.79
N PHE A 25 -19.46 7.30 3.75
CA PHE A 25 -19.31 8.31 4.79
C PHE A 25 -17.85 8.80 4.84
N CYS A 26 -17.67 10.09 5.05
CA CYS A 26 -16.39 10.69 5.36
C CYS A 26 -16.38 11.14 6.82
N LEU A 27 -15.55 10.49 7.64
CA LEU A 27 -15.39 10.79 9.07
C LEU A 27 -14.12 11.60 9.27
N VAL A 28 -14.27 12.86 9.68
CA VAL A 28 -13.15 13.77 9.94
C VAL A 28 -12.94 13.87 11.44
N SER A 29 -12.11 13.00 11.99
CA SER A 29 -11.79 12.97 13.42
C SER A 29 -10.56 12.13 13.70
N SER A 30 -9.81 12.50 14.77
CA SER A 30 -8.71 11.71 15.31
C SER A 30 -9.09 10.95 16.58
N ASP A 31 -10.36 11.02 17.00
CA ASP A 31 -10.83 10.41 18.24
C ASP A 31 -11.11 8.92 18.05
N SER A 32 -10.60 8.13 19.00
CA SER A 32 -10.80 6.68 19.05
C SER A 32 -12.25 6.24 19.27
N ASP A 33 -13.09 7.11 19.81
CA ASP A 33 -14.49 6.81 20.11
C ASP A 33 -15.31 6.55 18.84
N PHE A 34 -14.87 7.07 17.69
CA PHE A 34 -15.50 6.82 16.39
C PHE A 34 -15.11 5.48 15.73
N THR A 35 -14.21 4.69 16.34
CA THR A 35 -13.81 3.38 15.80
C THR A 35 -15.00 2.45 15.58
N LYS A 36 -15.92 2.39 16.55
CA LYS A 36 -17.12 1.53 16.46
C LYS A 36 -18.09 2.04 15.40
N LEU A 37 -18.24 3.35 15.23
CA LEU A 37 -19.05 3.94 14.18
C LEU A 37 -18.50 3.57 12.81
N ALA A 38 -17.20 3.79 12.55
CA ALA A 38 -16.55 3.43 11.29
C ALA A 38 -16.74 1.94 10.97
N SER A 39 -16.52 1.05 11.94
CA SER A 39 -16.73 -0.39 11.75
C SER A 39 -18.18 -0.71 11.39
N ARG A 40 -19.15 -0.10 12.08
CA ARG A 40 -20.58 -0.33 11.85
C ARG A 40 -21.03 0.11 10.45
N LEU A 41 -20.54 1.26 9.99
CA LEU A 41 -20.83 1.77 8.64
C LEU A 41 -20.28 0.83 7.56
N ARG A 42 -19.05 0.32 7.73
CA ARG A 42 -18.46 -0.68 6.83
C ARG A 42 -19.22 -2.01 6.84
N GLU A 43 -19.58 -2.52 8.01
CA GLU A 43 -20.39 -3.75 8.15
C GLU A 43 -21.73 -3.63 7.45
N SER A 44 -22.26 -2.40 7.34
CA SER A 44 -23.49 -2.10 6.58
C SER A 44 -23.26 -1.93 5.07
N GLY A 45 -22.06 -2.23 4.59
CA GLY A 45 -21.69 -2.18 3.16
C GLY A 45 -21.41 -0.77 2.63
N LYS A 46 -21.23 0.22 3.50
CA LYS A 46 -20.91 1.59 3.10
C LYS A 46 -19.41 1.81 3.01
N LEU A 47 -18.96 2.63 2.04
CA LEU A 47 -17.58 3.10 1.96
C LEU A 47 -17.31 4.05 3.13
N VAL A 48 -16.24 3.82 3.88
CA VAL A 48 -15.83 4.70 4.98
C VAL A 48 -14.46 5.29 4.70
N ILE A 49 -14.45 6.60 4.51
CA ILE A 49 -13.23 7.40 4.38
C ILE A 49 -13.00 8.10 5.72
N GLY A 50 -11.86 7.85 6.36
CA GLY A 50 -11.42 8.56 7.54
C GLY A 50 -10.43 9.66 7.17
N MET A 51 -10.51 10.80 7.84
CA MET A 51 -9.51 11.87 7.79
C MET A 51 -9.16 12.29 9.22
N GLY A 52 -7.88 12.40 9.51
CA GLY A 52 -7.43 12.78 10.85
C GLY A 52 -5.95 13.09 10.89
N GLU A 53 -5.49 13.49 12.07
CA GLU A 53 -4.08 13.83 12.29
C GLU A 53 -3.19 12.58 12.25
N ASP A 54 -1.87 12.77 12.02
CA ASP A 54 -0.89 11.66 11.99
C ASP A 54 -0.83 10.89 13.33
N LYS A 55 -1.19 11.51 14.43
CA LYS A 55 -1.29 10.85 15.74
C LYS A 55 -2.54 9.99 15.94
N THR A 56 -3.48 9.94 14.96
CA THR A 56 -4.72 9.15 15.06
C THR A 56 -4.39 7.68 15.36
N PRO A 57 -5.04 7.07 16.37
CA PRO A 57 -4.76 5.69 16.75
C PRO A 57 -5.02 4.68 15.62
N SER A 58 -4.18 3.65 15.53
CA SER A 58 -4.28 2.60 14.51
C SER A 58 -5.65 1.90 14.43
N PRO A 59 -6.38 1.66 15.53
CA PRO A 59 -7.72 1.07 15.45
C PRO A 59 -8.71 1.90 14.61
N VAL A 60 -8.69 3.24 14.76
CA VAL A 60 -9.54 4.14 13.96
C VAL A 60 -9.20 4.05 12.49
N ARG A 61 -7.90 4.13 12.16
CA ARG A 61 -7.42 4.07 10.76
C ARG A 61 -7.83 2.76 10.10
N LYS A 62 -7.67 1.63 10.80
CA LYS A 62 -8.03 0.28 10.30
C LYS A 62 -9.54 0.06 10.22
N ALA A 63 -10.33 0.81 10.97
CA ALA A 63 -11.78 0.77 10.89
C ALA A 63 -12.34 1.42 9.63
N CYS A 64 -11.56 2.27 8.95
CA CYS A 64 -11.92 2.89 7.66
C CYS A 64 -11.46 2.02 6.49
N ASP A 65 -12.08 2.19 5.31
CA ASP A 65 -11.58 1.61 4.06
C ASP A 65 -10.38 2.38 3.52
N ILE A 66 -10.41 3.72 3.69
CA ILE A 66 -9.32 4.64 3.33
C ILE A 66 -9.14 5.59 4.52
N PHE A 67 -7.89 5.88 4.89
CA PHE A 67 -7.58 6.88 5.90
C PHE A 67 -6.56 7.89 5.37
N THR A 68 -6.94 9.17 5.35
CA THR A 68 -6.09 10.27 4.89
C THR A 68 -5.55 11.05 6.08
N VAL A 69 -4.24 11.23 6.11
CA VAL A 69 -3.57 12.05 7.12
C VAL A 69 -3.61 13.52 6.68
N LEU A 70 -4.20 14.38 7.51
CA LEU A 70 -4.48 15.78 7.15
C LEU A 70 -3.20 16.58 6.91
N GLU A 71 -2.13 16.32 7.66
CA GLU A 71 -0.85 17.00 7.51
C GLU A 71 -0.25 16.82 6.10
N LEU A 72 -0.47 15.65 5.48
CA LEU A 72 0.02 15.38 4.12
C LEU A 72 -0.69 16.22 3.05
N LEU A 73 -1.93 16.62 3.30
CA LEU A 73 -2.68 17.50 2.39
C LEU A 73 -2.15 18.93 2.41
N LEU A 74 -1.63 19.37 3.56
CA LEU A 74 -1.05 20.71 3.71
C LEU A 74 0.33 20.81 3.05
N GLU A 75 1.12 19.73 3.05
CA GLU A 75 2.43 19.69 2.40
C GLU A 75 2.31 19.78 0.87
N ASP A 76 1.32 19.14 0.25
CA ASP A 76 1.07 19.21 -1.20
C ASP A 76 0.72 20.63 -1.67
N SER A 77 0.01 21.43 -0.86
CA SER A 77 -0.36 22.81 -1.22
C SER A 77 0.83 23.77 -1.28
N THR A 78 1.98 23.38 -0.72
CA THR A 78 3.22 24.17 -0.78
C THR A 78 4.16 23.74 -1.90
N MET A 79 3.96 22.56 -2.51
CA MET A 79 4.85 22.01 -3.55
C MET A 79 4.50 22.40 -4.99
N GLU A 80 3.37 23.05 -5.26
CA GLU A 80 3.05 23.55 -6.61
C GLU A 80 3.95 24.71 -7.09
N LYS A 81 4.95 25.14 -6.32
CA LYS A 81 5.82 26.29 -6.67
C LYS A 81 7.29 26.00 -6.93
N ASP A 82 7.79 24.77 -6.75
CA ASP A 82 9.21 24.51 -6.99
C ASP A 82 9.49 23.13 -7.62
N GLU A 83 9.19 22.98 -8.90
CA GLU A 83 9.85 21.97 -9.74
C GLU A 83 11.28 22.41 -10.11
N ARG A 84 12.16 22.59 -9.18
CA ARG A 84 13.64 22.64 -9.39
C ARG A 84 14.36 22.60 -8.06
N SER A 85 14.68 21.43 -7.57
CA SER A 85 16.01 21.13 -7.02
C SER A 85 16.07 19.76 -6.34
N SER A 86 16.91 18.94 -6.92
CA SER A 86 17.91 18.03 -6.33
C SER A 86 17.61 17.39 -4.98
N GLY A 87 17.60 16.05 -5.03
CA GLY A 87 17.76 15.14 -3.93
C GLY A 87 18.63 15.63 -2.76
N GLN A 88 18.00 15.75 -1.63
CA GLN A 88 18.66 15.66 -0.34
C GLN A 88 17.86 14.67 0.50
N GLN A 89 18.55 13.56 0.77
CA GLN A 89 18.17 12.57 1.75
C GLN A 89 18.00 13.25 3.11
N HIS A 90 16.76 13.51 3.52
CA HIS A 90 16.46 13.70 4.92
C HIS A 90 16.02 12.36 5.48
N GLU A 91 16.98 11.62 6.04
CA GLU A 91 16.72 10.68 7.13
C GLU A 91 16.16 11.48 8.32
N LYS A 92 14.88 11.79 8.28
CA LYS A 92 14.15 12.17 9.48
C LYS A 92 13.81 10.89 10.23
N GLU A 93 14.36 10.78 11.43
CA GLU A 93 14.07 9.77 12.43
C GLU A 93 12.57 9.37 12.38
N GLN A 94 12.33 8.07 12.14
CA GLN A 94 11.02 7.45 12.22
C GLN A 94 10.45 7.66 13.63
N LYS A 95 9.69 8.73 13.82
CA LYS A 95 8.73 8.77 14.91
C LYS A 95 7.80 7.58 14.68
N LYS A 96 7.66 6.70 15.67
CA LYS A 96 6.83 5.50 15.74
C LYS A 96 5.37 5.81 15.35
N GLY A 97 5.11 5.98 14.08
CA GLY A 97 3.79 6.00 13.49
C GLY A 97 3.46 4.59 12.99
N THR A 98 2.20 4.21 13.02
CA THR A 98 1.65 2.90 12.63
C THR A 98 1.80 2.57 11.14
N ALA A 99 2.47 3.41 10.36
CA ALA A 99 2.69 3.20 8.93
C ALA A 99 3.62 2.00 8.68
N PRO A 100 3.35 1.17 7.67
CA PRO A 100 4.20 0.05 7.32
C PRO A 100 5.59 0.53 6.87
N SER A 101 6.64 -0.23 7.16
CA SER A 101 7.98 0.07 6.66
C SER A 101 8.07 -0.19 5.15
N LYS A 102 9.07 0.43 4.48
CA LYS A 102 9.34 0.15 3.06
C LYS A 102 9.53 -1.35 2.79
N GLN A 103 10.19 -2.06 3.70
CA GLN A 103 10.39 -3.51 3.59
C GLN A 103 9.09 -4.30 3.66
N GLN A 104 8.18 -3.93 4.59
CA GLN A 104 6.87 -4.57 4.69
C GLN A 104 6.03 -4.34 3.44
N ILE A 105 6.09 -3.14 2.86
CA ILE A 105 5.41 -2.84 1.59
C ILE A 105 6.01 -3.67 0.45
N GLU A 106 7.34 -3.74 0.36
CA GLU A 106 8.02 -4.56 -0.66
C GLU A 106 7.60 -6.03 -0.57
N GLU A 107 7.57 -6.63 0.64
CA GLU A 107 7.15 -8.00 0.86
C GLU A 107 5.70 -8.25 0.41
N VAL A 108 4.80 -7.32 0.72
CA VAL A 108 3.41 -7.39 0.28
C VAL A 108 3.30 -7.31 -1.25
N VAL A 109 4.03 -6.40 -1.88
CA VAL A 109 4.01 -6.26 -3.35
C VAL A 109 4.62 -7.49 -4.02
N VAL A 110 5.72 -8.02 -3.50
CA VAL A 110 6.31 -9.29 -3.97
C VAL A 110 5.29 -10.43 -3.89
N LYS A 111 4.56 -10.52 -2.79
CA LYS A 111 3.51 -11.54 -2.63
C LYS A 111 2.40 -11.38 -3.66
N ILE A 112 1.91 -10.14 -3.89
CA ILE A 112 0.88 -9.85 -4.92
C ILE A 112 1.35 -10.29 -6.30
N ILE A 113 2.60 -9.95 -6.66
CA ILE A 113 3.17 -10.33 -7.96
C ILE A 113 3.27 -11.86 -8.08
N THR A 114 3.76 -12.54 -7.05
CA THR A 114 3.89 -14.00 -7.05
C THR A 114 2.53 -14.70 -7.17
N GLU A 115 1.50 -14.21 -6.47
CA GLU A 115 0.13 -14.72 -6.58
C GLU A 115 -0.39 -14.59 -8.01
N ASN A 116 -0.23 -13.41 -8.62
CA ASN A 116 -0.68 -13.17 -9.99
C ASN A 116 0.11 -13.99 -11.02
N GLN A 117 1.44 -14.17 -10.83
CA GLN A 117 2.26 -15.02 -11.70
C GLN A 117 1.85 -16.49 -11.64
N ASN A 118 1.42 -17.00 -10.49
CA ASN A 118 0.89 -18.35 -10.35
C ASN A 118 -0.42 -18.56 -11.13
N ASP A 119 -1.17 -17.46 -11.35
CA ASP A 119 -2.41 -17.43 -12.12
C ASP A 119 -2.19 -17.01 -13.59
N ASP A 120 -0.95 -16.95 -14.06
CA ASP A 120 -0.54 -16.47 -15.39
C ASP A 120 -1.04 -15.04 -15.69
N LYS A 121 -1.09 -14.17 -14.65
CA LYS A 121 -1.54 -12.78 -14.76
C LYS A 121 -0.40 -11.80 -14.52
N GLU A 122 -0.43 -10.73 -15.29
CA GLU A 122 0.44 -9.58 -15.06
C GLU A 122 -0.11 -8.71 -13.94
N THR A 123 0.79 -8.10 -13.15
CA THR A 123 0.42 -7.25 -12.02
C THR A 123 0.45 -5.78 -12.44
N GLY A 124 -0.72 -5.16 -12.54
CA GLY A 124 -0.84 -3.72 -12.84
C GLY A 124 -0.57 -2.83 -11.63
N LEU A 125 0.00 -1.64 -11.88
CA LEU A 125 0.27 -0.65 -10.83
C LEU A 125 -0.98 -0.27 -10.02
N GLY A 126 -2.14 -0.13 -10.70
CA GLY A 126 -3.42 0.18 -10.05
C GLY A 126 -3.89 -0.92 -9.10
N GLU A 127 -3.68 -2.20 -9.48
CA GLU A 127 -3.99 -3.33 -8.61
C GLU A 127 -3.12 -3.32 -7.34
N VAL A 128 -1.81 -3.08 -7.51
CA VAL A 128 -0.88 -2.96 -6.37
C VAL A 128 -1.36 -1.85 -5.42
N GLY A 129 -1.71 -0.67 -5.95
CA GLY A 129 -2.22 0.44 -5.15
C GLY A 129 -3.48 0.06 -4.38
N SER A 130 -4.46 -0.54 -5.05
CA SER A 130 -5.72 -0.96 -4.44
C SER A 130 -5.52 -2.00 -3.34
N ARG A 131 -4.64 -2.99 -3.56
CA ARG A 131 -4.33 -4.01 -2.55
C ARG A 131 -3.56 -3.44 -1.36
N LEU A 132 -2.64 -2.47 -1.58
CA LEU A 132 -1.92 -1.80 -0.51
C LEU A 132 -2.86 -0.99 0.38
N VAL A 133 -3.78 -0.19 -0.20
CA VAL A 133 -4.78 0.57 0.57
C VAL A 133 -5.72 -0.36 1.34
N LYS A 134 -6.10 -1.50 0.75
CA LYS A 134 -6.94 -2.50 1.44
C LYS A 134 -6.25 -3.12 2.66
N LEU A 135 -4.93 -3.35 2.60
CA LEU A 135 -4.15 -3.90 3.72
C LEU A 135 -3.75 -2.84 4.74
N TYR A 136 -3.46 -1.66 4.25
CA TYR A 136 -3.01 -0.50 5.03
C TYR A 136 -3.88 0.70 4.66
N PRO A 137 -5.04 0.91 5.31
CA PRO A 137 -5.98 1.98 4.97
C PRO A 137 -5.37 3.39 5.01
N ASP A 138 -4.30 3.57 5.78
CA ASP A 138 -3.52 4.81 5.90
C ASP A 138 -2.25 4.81 5.02
N PHE A 139 -2.15 3.91 4.05
CA PHE A 139 -1.04 3.89 3.11
C PHE A 139 -1.09 5.13 2.20
N ASP A 140 -0.04 5.93 2.27
CA ASP A 140 0.14 7.11 1.44
C ASP A 140 1.64 7.24 1.07
N VAL A 141 1.93 7.30 -0.22
CA VAL A 141 3.31 7.38 -0.72
C VAL A 141 4.02 8.66 -0.30
N ARG A 142 3.26 9.74 -0.01
CA ARG A 142 3.79 11.02 0.47
C ARG A 142 4.50 10.88 1.82
N ARG A 143 4.07 9.95 2.67
CA ARG A 143 4.76 9.63 3.94
C ARG A 143 6.18 9.12 3.74
N TYR A 144 6.49 8.60 2.55
CA TYR A 144 7.82 8.11 2.18
C TYR A 144 8.58 9.12 1.31
N GLY A 145 8.03 10.33 1.09
CA GLY A 145 8.63 11.40 0.30
C GLY A 145 8.40 11.30 -1.21
N TYR A 146 7.34 10.61 -1.65
CA TYR A 146 7.03 10.43 -3.07
C TYR A 146 5.62 10.93 -3.39
N SER A 147 5.46 11.59 -4.55
CA SER A 147 4.16 12.04 -5.05
C SER A 147 3.40 10.97 -5.84
N LEU A 148 4.11 9.97 -6.37
CA LEU A 148 3.54 8.92 -7.21
C LEU A 148 3.93 7.53 -6.70
N LEU A 149 2.95 6.59 -6.74
CA LEU A 149 3.19 5.19 -6.37
C LEU A 149 4.28 4.54 -7.23
N SER A 150 4.31 4.84 -8.54
CA SER A 150 5.34 4.33 -9.45
C SER A 150 6.74 4.72 -8.98
N LYS A 151 6.94 6.00 -8.64
CA LYS A 151 8.23 6.52 -8.16
C LYS A 151 8.64 5.89 -6.83
N PHE A 152 7.70 5.66 -5.94
CA PHE A 152 7.96 4.96 -4.69
C PHE A 152 8.39 3.50 -4.94
N LEU A 153 7.66 2.76 -5.78
CA LEU A 153 7.96 1.35 -6.07
C LEU A 153 9.29 1.18 -6.82
N GLU A 154 9.68 2.13 -7.67
CA GLU A 154 11.01 2.12 -8.34
C GLU A 154 12.19 2.12 -7.35
N THR A 155 11.99 2.59 -6.13
CA THR A 155 13.04 2.61 -5.09
C THR A 155 13.17 1.30 -4.33
N LEU A 156 12.26 0.36 -4.53
CA LEU A 156 12.27 -0.92 -3.86
C LEU A 156 13.10 -1.93 -4.68
N PRO A 157 14.18 -2.49 -4.10
CA PRO A 157 15.21 -3.21 -4.86
C PRO A 157 14.73 -4.51 -5.53
N LYS A 158 13.66 -5.13 -5.01
CA LYS A 158 13.12 -6.38 -5.56
C LYS A 158 12.12 -6.16 -6.69
N LEU A 159 11.75 -4.91 -6.96
CA LEU A 159 10.71 -4.57 -7.92
C LEU A 159 11.28 -3.91 -9.17
N LYS A 160 10.61 -4.16 -10.29
CA LYS A 160 10.85 -3.50 -11.56
C LYS A 160 9.53 -3.04 -12.15
N LEU A 161 9.50 -1.79 -12.62
CA LEU A 161 8.35 -1.27 -13.36
C LEU A 161 8.62 -1.39 -14.87
N ILE A 162 7.60 -1.80 -15.60
CA ILE A 162 7.59 -1.88 -17.06
C ILE A 162 6.43 -1.01 -17.53
N GLN A 163 6.74 -0.05 -18.40
CA GLN A 163 5.72 0.83 -19.00
C GLN A 163 5.48 0.43 -20.45
N GLU A 164 4.23 0.14 -20.79
CA GLU A 164 3.77 -0.11 -22.14
C GLU A 164 2.63 0.84 -22.48
N GLY A 165 2.94 1.89 -23.23
CA GLY A 165 1.99 2.97 -23.53
C GLY A 165 1.53 3.68 -22.27
N THR A 166 0.23 3.63 -21.97
CA THR A 166 -0.38 4.22 -20.77
C THR A 166 -0.47 3.27 -19.58
N LYS A 167 -0.13 1.99 -19.77
CA LYS A 167 -0.18 0.98 -18.71
C LYS A 167 1.18 0.82 -18.06
N VAL A 168 1.18 0.67 -16.75
CA VAL A 168 2.38 0.40 -15.96
C VAL A 168 2.20 -0.93 -15.22
N TRP A 169 3.11 -1.85 -15.46
CA TRP A 169 3.17 -3.17 -14.84
C TRP A 169 4.26 -3.20 -13.78
N VAL A 170 4.04 -3.97 -12.74
CA VAL A 170 5.02 -4.20 -11.67
C VAL A 170 5.42 -5.67 -11.71
N THR A 171 6.72 -5.92 -11.80
CA THR A 171 7.28 -7.27 -11.82
C THR A 171 8.44 -7.39 -10.84
N LEU A 172 8.87 -8.62 -10.55
CA LEU A 172 10.06 -8.85 -9.74
C LEU A 172 11.31 -8.48 -10.54
N TYR A 173 12.29 -7.89 -9.84
CA TYR A 173 13.61 -7.71 -10.40
C TYR A 173 14.30 -9.08 -10.48
N GLU A 174 14.42 -9.63 -11.69
CA GLU A 174 15.21 -10.82 -11.94
C GLU A 174 16.69 -10.44 -12.01
N ASP A 175 17.45 -10.84 -11.03
CA ASP A 175 18.91 -10.76 -11.08
C ASP A 175 19.41 -11.81 -12.09
N LYS A 176 19.57 -11.38 -13.37
CA LYS A 176 20.05 -12.24 -14.46
C LYS A 176 21.35 -12.97 -14.09
N SER A 177 22.23 -12.32 -13.31
CA SER A 177 23.48 -12.90 -12.87
C SER A 177 23.28 -14.09 -11.91
N LYS A 178 22.17 -14.06 -11.17
CA LYS A 178 21.81 -15.15 -10.24
C LYS A 178 21.18 -16.33 -10.98
N LYS A 179 20.38 -16.03 -12.00
CA LYS A 179 19.78 -17.04 -12.88
C LYS A 179 20.86 -17.73 -13.73
N GLU A 180 21.74 -16.97 -14.36
CA GLU A 180 22.88 -17.49 -15.15
C GLU A 180 23.80 -18.36 -14.28
N ARG A 181 24.14 -17.93 -13.06
CA ARG A 181 24.93 -18.73 -12.12
C ARG A 181 24.23 -20.01 -11.69
N LEU A 182 22.91 -19.98 -11.50
CA LEU A 182 22.13 -21.17 -11.17
C LEU A 182 22.08 -22.16 -12.36
N GLU A 183 21.85 -21.65 -13.57
CA GLU A 183 21.86 -22.43 -14.80
C GLU A 183 23.25 -23.08 -15.04
N GLU A 184 24.32 -22.31 -14.85
CA GLU A 184 25.69 -22.80 -14.96
C GLU A 184 26.01 -23.87 -13.91
N TYR A 185 25.58 -23.67 -12.67
CA TYR A 185 25.71 -24.66 -11.61
C TYR A 185 24.93 -25.96 -11.92
N ILE A 186 23.66 -25.82 -12.38
CA ILE A 186 22.84 -26.98 -12.79
C ILE A 186 23.51 -27.74 -13.95
N MET A 187 23.97 -27.01 -14.96
CA MET A 187 24.64 -27.61 -16.11
C MET A 187 25.97 -28.31 -15.71
N GLN A 188 26.70 -27.75 -14.74
CA GLN A 188 27.90 -28.37 -14.19
C GLN A 188 27.56 -29.65 -13.43
N GLN A 189 26.49 -29.67 -12.63
CA GLN A 189 26.02 -30.86 -11.93
C GLN A 189 25.56 -31.97 -12.91
N ILE A 190 24.84 -31.60 -13.96
CA ILE A 190 24.42 -32.55 -15.01
C ILE A 190 25.64 -33.15 -15.72
N ARG A 191 26.64 -32.33 -16.07
CA ARG A 191 27.88 -32.80 -16.71
C ARG A 191 28.74 -33.68 -15.80
N SER A 192 28.82 -33.38 -14.51
CA SER A 192 29.56 -34.16 -13.53
C SER A 192 28.89 -35.50 -13.20
N ASN A 193 27.54 -35.53 -13.16
CA ASN A 193 26.76 -36.75 -12.91
C ASN A 193 26.48 -37.56 -14.19
N GLY A 194 26.60 -36.94 -15.37
CA GLY A 194 26.39 -37.60 -16.67
C GLY A 194 27.48 -38.59 -17.06
N ARG A 195 28.51 -38.82 -16.22
CA ARG A 195 29.51 -39.89 -16.39
C ARG A 195 29.03 -41.25 -15.90
N TYR A 196 27.94 -41.34 -15.20
CA TYR A 196 27.25 -42.58 -14.90
C TYR A 196 26.12 -42.75 -15.91
N GLY A 197 26.48 -43.33 -17.07
CA GLY A 197 25.49 -43.66 -18.11
C GLY A 197 24.38 -44.51 -17.52
N ILE A 198 23.15 -43.98 -17.58
CA ILE A 198 21.95 -44.81 -17.47
C ILE A 198 21.92 -45.61 -18.77
N SER A 199 22.38 -46.84 -18.73
CA SER A 199 22.15 -47.84 -19.76
C SER A 199 20.65 -48.13 -19.71
N LEU A 200 19.90 -47.62 -20.68
CA LEU A 200 18.55 -48.08 -20.96
C LEU A 200 18.70 -49.40 -21.70
N GLY A 201 18.55 -50.52 -20.96
CA GLY A 201 18.29 -51.83 -21.52
C GLY A 201 16.84 -51.97 -21.95
#